data_f07943f434316453fbd5495baa783e12
#
_entry.id   f07943f434316453fbd5495baa783e12
#
_cell.length_a   1.000
_cell.length_b   1.000
_cell.length_c   1.000
_cell.angle_alpha   90.00
_cell.angle_beta   90.00
_cell.angle_gamma   90.00
#
_symmetry.space_group_name_H-M   'P 1'
#
loop_
_entity.id
_entity.type
_entity.pdbx_description
1 polymer ?
#
loop_
_entity_poly.entity_id
_entity_poly.type
_entity_poly.pdbx_seq_one_letter_code
_entity_poly.pdbx_strand_id
1 'polypeptide(L)'
;MKRWILSLALLTLGFTASAQNDLIDRGELAPEIAAASGEKMEWLPSFNGVIVEGLFRIRFERVPMDQAPKIIFNTKGVYDSRFTAEVNKNKMLVISERIGARERSETEVTVYYNNLEEIRISGANATFGEPIDFPQARCWFSNGAVVSAALDVKDLQMDVTGKSVVVLTLSLIHISEPTRLRRIS
;
A
#
# COMPACT_ATOMS: atom_id res chain seq x y z
N MET A 1 70.78 22.08 29.21
CA MET A 1 69.66 21.32 29.76
C MET A 1 68.44 22.26 29.85
N LYS A 2 67.59 22.29 28.88
CA LYS A 2 66.31 23.08 28.89
C LYS A 2 65.17 22.17 28.79
N ARG A 3 64.38 22.06 29.86
CA ARG A 3 63.15 21.27 29.96
C ARG A 3 62.03 22.12 29.40
N TRP A 4 61.36 21.64 28.33
CA TRP A 4 60.14 22.22 27.80
C TRP A 4 58.94 21.48 28.40
N ILE A 5 58.09 22.21 29.10
CA ILE A 5 56.80 21.72 29.62
C ILE A 5 55.76 22.11 28.56
N LEU A 6 55.18 21.08 27.89
CA LEU A 6 54.02 21.24 27.00
C LEU A 6 52.75 21.16 27.85
N SER A 7 52.07 22.31 27.94
CA SER A 7 50.76 22.41 28.59
C SER A 7 49.69 21.95 27.62
N LEU A 8 49.02 20.84 27.93
CA LEU A 8 47.89 20.28 27.15
C LEU A 8 46.59 20.96 27.62
N ALA A 9 46.08 21.89 26.82
CA ALA A 9 44.77 22.49 27.05
C ALA A 9 43.67 21.53 26.59
N LEU A 10 42.92 20.99 27.57
CA LEU A 10 41.77 20.15 27.34
C LEU A 10 40.55 21.04 27.00
N LEU A 11 40.19 21.10 25.72
CA LEU A 11 38.99 21.81 25.26
C LEU A 11 37.78 20.89 25.39
N THR A 12 36.97 21.06 26.44
CA THR A 12 35.69 20.39 26.59
C THR A 12 34.65 21.10 25.73
N LEU A 13 34.34 20.53 24.58
CA LEU A 13 33.18 20.89 23.80
C LEU A 13 31.91 20.32 24.49
N GLY A 14 31.19 21.19 25.17
CA GLY A 14 29.84 20.89 25.66
C GLY A 14 28.90 20.75 24.49
N PHE A 15 28.47 19.53 24.20
CA PHE A 15 27.33 19.28 23.36
C PHE A 15 26.07 19.56 24.15
N THR A 16 25.39 20.66 23.86
CA THR A 16 24.03 20.92 24.31
C THR A 16 23.09 20.02 23.50
N ALA A 17 22.61 18.96 24.13
CA ALA A 17 21.49 18.18 23.63
C ALA A 17 20.21 19.00 23.79
N SER A 18 19.82 19.71 22.76
CA SER A 18 18.50 20.35 22.67
C SER A 18 18.12 20.45 21.20
N ALA A 19 17.05 19.77 20.85
CA ALA A 19 16.32 19.69 19.58
C ALA A 19 16.35 18.33 18.89
N GLN A 20 15.73 17.35 19.49
CA GLN A 20 15.39 16.09 18.81
C GLN A 20 14.04 15.50 19.24
N ASN A 21 13.05 16.33 19.54
CA ASN A 21 11.72 15.83 19.91
C ASN A 21 10.57 16.28 19.01
N ASP A 22 10.82 16.93 17.86
CA ASP A 22 9.74 17.44 17.00
C ASP A 22 9.55 16.69 15.66
N LEU A 23 10.13 15.50 15.48
CA LEU A 23 10.05 14.76 14.21
C LEU A 23 9.29 13.41 14.31
N ILE A 24 8.63 13.13 15.44
CA ILE A 24 7.92 11.83 15.62
C ILE A 24 6.47 11.87 15.13
N ASP A 25 5.96 13.03 14.70
CA ASP A 25 4.52 13.18 14.38
C ASP A 25 4.18 13.24 12.86
N ARG A 26 5.06 12.73 12.02
CA ARG A 26 4.75 12.60 10.59
C ARG A 26 4.96 11.20 10.11
N GLY A 27 4.28 10.21 10.48
CA GLY A 27 4.14 8.88 9.83
C GLY A 27 5.07 8.44 8.68
N GLU A 28 6.14 9.17 8.43
CA GLU A 28 7.22 8.84 7.51
C GLU A 28 8.34 8.15 8.29
N LEU A 29 8.38 6.84 8.21
CA LEU A 29 9.60 6.11 8.55
C LEU A 29 10.74 6.73 7.75
N ALA A 30 11.73 7.28 8.45
CA ALA A 30 12.93 7.80 7.80
C ALA A 30 13.51 6.70 6.88
N PRO A 31 14.02 7.03 5.69
CA PRO A 31 14.53 6.04 4.73
C PRO A 31 15.60 5.09 5.33
N GLU A 32 16.27 5.52 6.37
CA GLU A 32 17.25 4.73 7.10
C GLU A 32 16.64 3.59 7.95
N ILE A 33 15.42 3.79 8.50
CA ILE A 33 14.69 2.75 9.24
C ILE A 33 14.09 1.72 8.27
N ALA A 34 13.61 2.16 7.11
CA ALA A 34 13.10 1.28 6.05
C ALA A 34 14.20 0.38 5.51
N ALA A 35 15.42 0.88 5.31
CA ALA A 35 16.57 0.08 4.89
C ALA A 35 16.97 -1.01 5.91
N ALA A 36 16.80 -0.75 7.20
CA ALA A 36 17.08 -1.73 8.25
C ALA A 36 16.03 -2.85 8.34
N SER A 37 14.78 -2.59 7.93
CA SER A 37 13.69 -3.57 7.91
C SER A 37 13.64 -4.45 6.65
N GLY A 38 14.47 -4.17 5.64
CA GLY A 38 14.41 -4.82 4.32
C GLY A 38 13.22 -4.35 3.47
N GLU A 39 12.53 -3.29 3.88
CA GLU A 39 11.47 -2.65 3.13
C GLU A 39 12.04 -1.77 2.02
N LYS A 40 11.37 -1.80 0.87
CA LYS A 40 11.67 -0.94 -0.28
C LYS A 40 10.50 0.01 -0.49
N MET A 41 10.82 1.28 -0.75
CA MET A 41 9.83 2.30 -1.04
C MET A 41 10.07 2.88 -2.43
N GLU A 42 9.01 3.00 -3.21
CA GLU A 42 9.04 3.60 -4.54
C GLU A 42 7.90 4.62 -4.69
N TRP A 43 8.23 5.80 -5.23
CA TRP A 43 7.23 6.79 -5.60
C TRP A 43 6.57 6.40 -6.92
N LEU A 44 5.26 6.56 -6.98
CA LEU A 44 4.47 6.18 -8.14
C LEU A 44 3.92 7.41 -8.86
N PRO A 45 3.81 7.37 -10.20
CA PRO A 45 2.97 8.33 -10.92
C PRO A 45 1.51 8.22 -10.44
N SER A 46 0.73 9.28 -10.61
CA SER A 46 -0.70 9.26 -10.29
C SER A 46 -1.44 8.17 -11.08
N PHE A 47 -2.26 7.41 -10.38
CA PHE A 47 -3.09 6.35 -10.95
C PHE A 47 -4.52 6.43 -10.38
N ASN A 48 -5.48 5.86 -11.08
CA ASN A 48 -6.89 5.80 -10.69
C ASN A 48 -7.46 4.38 -10.67
N GLY A 49 -6.63 3.38 -10.91
CA GLY A 49 -7.02 1.99 -10.79
C GLY A 49 -5.86 1.09 -10.45
N VAL A 50 -6.15 -0.11 -10.00
CA VAL A 50 -5.16 -1.10 -9.59
C VAL A 50 -5.47 -2.47 -10.16
N ILE A 51 -4.43 -3.17 -10.59
CA ILE A 51 -4.43 -4.58 -11.01
C ILE A 51 -3.41 -5.31 -10.14
N VAL A 52 -3.89 -6.27 -9.36
CA VAL A 52 -3.06 -7.07 -8.45
C VAL A 52 -3.12 -8.53 -8.88
N GLU A 53 -1.97 -9.12 -9.18
CA GLU A 53 -1.84 -10.51 -9.62
C GLU A 53 -0.76 -11.23 -8.80
N GLY A 54 -1.17 -12.19 -7.97
CA GLY A 54 -0.24 -12.96 -7.15
C GLY A 54 -0.85 -13.44 -5.83
N LEU A 55 -0.06 -14.13 -5.01
CA LEU A 55 -0.50 -14.75 -3.77
C LEU A 55 0.05 -14.03 -2.52
N PHE A 56 0.18 -12.73 -2.55
CA PHE A 56 0.76 -11.91 -1.49
C PHE A 56 -0.29 -11.12 -0.71
N ARG A 57 0.16 -10.48 0.37
CA ARG A 57 -0.68 -9.60 1.18
C ARG A 57 -0.48 -8.17 0.75
N ILE A 58 -1.60 -7.47 0.51
CA ILE A 58 -1.56 -6.08 0.12
C ILE A 58 -2.52 -5.25 0.97
N ARG A 59 -2.04 -4.09 1.40
CA ARG A 59 -2.80 -3.10 2.13
C ARG A 59 -2.88 -1.81 1.32
N PHE A 60 -4.05 -1.25 1.24
CA PHE A 60 -4.30 0.02 0.56
C PHE A 60 -4.59 1.10 1.60
N GLU A 61 -3.83 2.18 1.56
CA GLU A 61 -3.97 3.34 2.43
C GLU A 61 -4.23 4.59 1.59
N ARG A 62 -5.28 5.30 1.94
CA ARG A 62 -5.60 6.55 1.24
C ARG A 62 -4.71 7.67 1.75
N VAL A 63 -4.21 8.50 0.84
CA VAL A 63 -3.48 9.72 1.16
C VAL A 63 -4.16 10.92 0.52
N PRO A 64 -4.01 12.12 1.11
CA PRO A 64 -4.54 13.35 0.54
C PRO A 64 -4.05 13.61 -0.89
N MET A 65 -4.81 14.39 -1.65
CA MET A 65 -4.52 14.66 -3.08
C MET A 65 -3.24 15.48 -3.31
N ASP A 66 -2.74 16.14 -2.29
CA ASP A 66 -1.48 16.91 -2.29
C ASP A 66 -0.23 16.03 -2.04
N GLN A 67 -0.43 14.79 -1.64
CA GLN A 67 0.66 13.82 -1.46
C GLN A 67 0.79 12.94 -2.69
N ALA A 68 2.04 12.65 -3.08
CA ALA A 68 2.31 11.72 -4.16
C ALA A 68 2.02 10.28 -3.74
N PRO A 69 1.43 9.45 -4.63
CA PRO A 69 1.27 8.02 -4.38
C PRO A 69 2.62 7.33 -4.22
N LYS A 70 2.66 6.30 -3.39
CA LYS A 70 3.87 5.49 -3.19
C LYS A 70 3.50 4.04 -2.89
N ILE A 71 4.47 3.16 -3.07
CA ILE A 71 4.37 1.76 -2.67
C ILE A 71 5.52 1.42 -1.73
N ILE A 72 5.22 0.67 -0.69
CA ILE A 72 6.21 0.08 0.21
C ILE A 72 6.03 -1.43 0.14
N PHE A 73 7.10 -2.16 -0.09
CA PHE A 73 7.03 -3.61 -0.16
C PHE A 73 8.25 -4.28 0.48
N ASN A 74 8.03 -5.48 0.99
CA ASN A 74 9.05 -6.31 1.59
C ASN A 74 8.89 -7.74 1.09
N THR A 75 9.79 -8.15 0.22
CA THR A 75 9.83 -9.50 -0.36
C THR A 75 10.61 -10.50 0.50
N LYS A 76 11.10 -10.06 1.67
CA LYS A 76 12.01 -10.83 2.53
C LYS A 76 13.29 -11.28 1.78
N GLY A 77 13.61 -10.59 0.68
CA GLY A 77 14.77 -10.91 -0.18
C GLY A 77 14.61 -12.14 -1.07
N VAL A 78 13.49 -12.86 -0.98
CA VAL A 78 13.30 -14.14 -1.70
C VAL A 78 12.81 -13.94 -3.13
N TYR A 79 11.91 -12.96 -3.33
CA TYR A 79 11.20 -12.78 -4.61
C TYR A 79 11.46 -11.42 -5.28
N ASP A 80 12.49 -10.70 -4.87
CA ASP A 80 12.80 -9.35 -5.39
C ASP A 80 12.79 -9.25 -6.92
N SER A 81 13.37 -10.23 -7.59
CA SER A 81 13.43 -10.26 -9.07
C SER A 81 12.11 -10.68 -9.75
N ARG A 82 11.14 -11.13 -8.98
CA ARG A 82 9.84 -11.61 -9.47
C ARG A 82 8.69 -10.65 -9.17
N PHE A 83 8.94 -9.68 -8.29
CA PHE A 83 7.97 -8.65 -7.92
C PHE A 83 8.10 -7.45 -8.85
N THR A 84 6.96 -6.96 -9.35
CA THR A 84 6.90 -5.76 -10.18
C THR A 84 5.71 -4.89 -9.77
N ALA A 85 5.91 -3.57 -9.77
CA ALA A 85 4.88 -2.59 -9.50
C ALA A 85 5.08 -1.40 -10.44
N GLU A 86 4.22 -1.24 -11.44
CA GLU A 86 4.37 -0.21 -12.45
C GLU A 86 3.01 0.42 -12.82
N VAL A 87 2.99 1.73 -13.04
CA VAL A 87 1.80 2.42 -13.55
C VAL A 87 1.84 2.41 -15.08
N ASN A 88 0.82 1.81 -15.68
CA ASN A 88 0.71 1.70 -17.14
C ASN A 88 0.13 2.97 -17.79
N LYS A 89 0.06 2.99 -19.13
CA LYS A 89 -0.46 4.13 -19.91
C LYS A 89 -1.94 4.46 -19.62
N ASN A 90 -2.70 3.51 -19.10
CA ASN A 90 -4.11 3.68 -18.73
C ASN A 90 -4.27 4.17 -17.28
N LYS A 91 -3.20 4.62 -16.63
CA LYS A 91 -3.18 5.02 -15.22
C LYS A 91 -3.63 3.92 -14.27
N MET A 92 -3.33 2.66 -14.62
CA MET A 92 -3.54 1.51 -13.75
C MET A 92 -2.20 1.12 -13.11
N LEU A 93 -2.15 1.05 -11.79
CA LEU A 93 -1.02 0.46 -11.08
C LEU A 93 -1.12 -1.06 -11.22
N VAL A 94 -0.15 -1.66 -11.88
CA VAL A 94 -0.05 -3.12 -12.06
C VAL A 94 0.97 -3.66 -11.09
N ILE A 95 0.51 -4.51 -10.17
CA ILE A 95 1.35 -5.16 -9.18
C ILE A 95 1.28 -6.66 -9.45
N SER A 96 2.41 -7.27 -9.72
CA SER A 96 2.47 -8.70 -9.96
C SER A 96 3.68 -9.37 -9.30
N GLU A 97 3.50 -10.61 -8.90
CA GLU A 97 4.55 -11.45 -8.37
C GLU A 97 4.47 -12.83 -9.02
N ARG A 98 5.57 -13.28 -9.61
CA ARG A 98 5.69 -14.60 -10.21
C ARG A 98 6.24 -15.60 -9.21
N ILE A 99 5.38 -16.42 -8.65
CA ILE A 99 5.77 -17.52 -7.75
C ILE A 99 5.43 -18.86 -8.37
N GLY A 100 6.19 -19.88 -8.00
CA GLY A 100 5.92 -21.26 -8.43
C GLY A 100 4.61 -21.78 -7.81
N ALA A 101 3.94 -22.72 -8.46
CA ALA A 101 2.63 -23.26 -8.02
C ALA A 101 2.64 -23.88 -6.60
N ARG A 102 3.82 -24.21 -6.06
CA ARG A 102 3.99 -24.79 -4.71
C ARG A 102 4.61 -23.81 -3.70
N GLU A 103 5.00 -22.64 -4.14
CA GLU A 103 5.61 -21.61 -3.30
C GLU A 103 4.51 -20.76 -2.68
N ARG A 104 4.75 -20.26 -1.48
CA ARG A 104 3.90 -19.25 -0.82
C ARG A 104 4.65 -17.94 -0.83
N SER A 105 3.97 -16.87 -1.20
CA SER A 105 4.53 -15.54 -1.07
C SER A 105 4.54 -15.09 0.40
N GLU A 106 5.67 -14.55 0.83
CA GLU A 106 5.81 -13.83 2.08
C GLU A 106 5.84 -12.32 1.87
N THR A 107 5.64 -11.88 0.62
CA THR A 107 5.67 -10.48 0.24
C THR A 107 4.53 -9.72 0.90
N GLU A 108 4.88 -8.65 1.57
CA GLU A 108 3.96 -7.69 2.16
C GLU A 108 4.07 -6.38 1.39
N VAL A 109 2.92 -5.83 1.01
CA VAL A 109 2.84 -4.63 0.17
C VAL A 109 1.89 -3.63 0.81
N THR A 110 2.30 -2.36 0.89
CA THR A 110 1.41 -1.25 1.24
C THR A 110 1.40 -0.25 0.09
N VAL A 111 0.22 0.03 -0.44
CA VAL A 111 0.00 0.99 -1.52
C VAL A 111 -0.68 2.22 -0.96
N TYR A 112 -0.05 3.36 -1.12
CA TYR A 112 -0.61 4.67 -0.80
C TYR A 112 -1.19 5.29 -2.05
N TYR A 113 -2.50 5.61 -2.03
CA TYR A 113 -3.22 6.10 -3.20
C TYR A 113 -4.08 7.33 -2.89
N ASN A 114 -4.35 8.14 -3.90
CA ASN A 114 -5.24 9.29 -3.77
C ASN A 114 -6.69 8.96 -4.16
N ASN A 115 -6.85 8.25 -5.29
CA ASN A 115 -8.14 7.90 -5.87
C ASN A 115 -8.09 6.51 -6.51
N LEU A 116 -9.17 5.71 -6.37
CA LEU A 116 -9.30 4.40 -7.01
C LEU A 116 -10.72 4.22 -7.53
N GLU A 117 -10.89 4.17 -8.85
CA GLU A 117 -12.15 3.95 -9.54
C GLU A 117 -12.30 2.51 -10.04
N GLU A 118 -11.16 1.84 -10.24
CA GLU A 118 -11.11 0.48 -10.79
C GLU A 118 -10.16 -0.40 -9.96
N ILE A 119 -10.68 -1.53 -9.49
CA ILE A 119 -9.96 -2.47 -8.63
C ILE A 119 -10.07 -3.87 -9.22
N ARG A 120 -8.94 -4.46 -9.58
CA ARG A 120 -8.84 -5.84 -10.06
C ARG A 120 -7.86 -6.61 -9.20
N ILE A 121 -8.32 -7.63 -8.49
CA ILE A 121 -7.49 -8.43 -7.61
C ILE A 121 -7.65 -9.91 -7.94
N SER A 122 -6.53 -10.55 -8.22
CA SER A 122 -6.45 -11.96 -8.57
C SER A 122 -5.47 -12.68 -7.63
N GLY A 123 -5.98 -13.55 -6.77
CA GLY A 123 -5.20 -14.41 -5.88
C GLY A 123 -4.70 -13.75 -4.59
N ALA A 124 -4.61 -12.44 -4.51
CA ALA A 124 -4.04 -11.74 -3.36
C ALA A 124 -5.03 -11.62 -2.18
N ASN A 125 -4.45 -11.43 -1.00
CA ASN A 125 -5.20 -11.04 0.20
C ASN A 125 -5.07 -9.52 0.37
N ALA A 126 -6.17 -8.79 0.14
CA ALA A 126 -6.20 -7.34 0.11
C ALA A 126 -7.06 -6.74 1.21
N THR A 127 -6.54 -5.73 1.89
CA THR A 127 -7.26 -4.95 2.90
C THR A 127 -7.18 -3.46 2.57
N PHE A 128 -8.28 -2.75 2.82
CA PHE A 128 -8.34 -1.29 2.68
C PHE A 128 -8.46 -0.67 4.06
N GLY A 129 -7.54 0.22 4.40
CA GLY A 129 -7.46 0.87 5.71
C GLY A 129 -8.57 1.86 5.96
N GLU A 130 -9.01 2.56 4.92
CA GLU A 130 -10.09 3.55 4.97
C GLU A 130 -11.20 3.20 3.99
N PRO A 131 -12.42 3.72 4.22
CA PRO A 131 -13.51 3.58 3.27
C PRO A 131 -13.14 4.13 1.89
N ILE A 132 -13.43 3.34 0.87
CA ILE A 132 -13.29 3.76 -0.51
C ILE A 132 -14.48 4.66 -0.84
N ASP A 133 -14.22 5.95 -1.03
CA ASP A 133 -15.22 6.97 -1.32
C ASP A 133 -15.11 7.40 -2.79
N PHE A 134 -16.01 6.87 -3.63
CA PHE A 134 -16.10 7.21 -5.04
C PHE A 134 -17.54 7.34 -5.51
N PRO A 135 -17.79 8.16 -6.53
CA PRO A 135 -19.09 8.15 -7.19
C PRO A 135 -19.42 6.81 -7.85
N GLN A 136 -18.42 6.18 -8.45
CA GLN A 136 -18.55 4.89 -9.14
C GLN A 136 -17.34 4.03 -8.86
N ALA A 137 -17.55 2.79 -8.46
CA ALA A 137 -16.50 1.79 -8.26
C ALA A 137 -16.73 0.57 -9.13
N ARG A 138 -15.69 0.11 -9.81
CA ARG A 138 -15.68 -1.13 -10.61
C ARG A 138 -14.67 -2.09 -10.03
N CYS A 139 -15.14 -3.26 -9.57
CA CYS A 139 -14.36 -4.23 -8.85
C CYS A 139 -14.44 -5.61 -9.49
N TRP A 140 -13.29 -6.25 -9.72
CA TRP A 140 -13.18 -7.62 -10.18
C TRP A 140 -12.27 -8.41 -9.25
N PHE A 141 -12.80 -9.49 -8.68
CA PHE A 141 -12.09 -10.36 -7.77
C PHE A 141 -12.10 -11.79 -8.28
N SER A 142 -10.93 -12.41 -8.40
CA SER A 142 -10.78 -13.72 -9.01
C SER A 142 -9.70 -14.58 -8.37
N ASN A 143 -9.63 -15.86 -8.75
CA ASN A 143 -8.58 -16.81 -8.39
C ASN A 143 -8.32 -16.94 -6.88
N GLY A 144 -9.37 -16.91 -6.07
CA GLY A 144 -9.23 -17.05 -4.63
C GLY A 144 -8.77 -15.77 -3.91
N ALA A 145 -9.04 -14.61 -4.51
CA ALA A 145 -8.79 -13.32 -3.84
C ALA A 145 -9.58 -13.24 -2.53
N VAL A 146 -8.95 -12.73 -1.49
CA VAL A 146 -9.58 -12.44 -0.20
C VAL A 146 -9.54 -10.94 0.02
N VAL A 147 -10.69 -10.29 0.01
CA VAL A 147 -10.76 -8.83 0.05
C VAL A 147 -11.63 -8.36 1.21
N SER A 148 -11.12 -7.41 1.98
CA SER A 148 -11.87 -6.70 3.02
C SER A 148 -11.81 -5.20 2.75
N ALA A 149 -12.98 -4.58 2.55
CA ALA A 149 -13.10 -3.16 2.27
C ALA A 149 -14.37 -2.54 2.86
N ALA A 150 -14.30 -1.27 3.21
CA ALA A 150 -15.46 -0.43 3.41
C ALA A 150 -15.65 0.44 2.17
N LEU A 151 -16.90 0.54 1.67
CA LEU A 151 -17.21 1.31 0.47
C LEU A 151 -18.26 2.38 0.79
N ASP A 152 -17.98 3.61 0.36
CA ASP A 152 -18.93 4.71 0.31
C ASP A 152 -19.09 5.12 -1.17
N VAL A 153 -19.95 4.42 -1.89
CA VAL A 153 -20.09 4.56 -3.33
C VAL A 153 -21.56 4.73 -3.72
N LYS A 154 -21.84 5.49 -4.76
CA LYS A 154 -23.18 5.65 -5.32
C LYS A 154 -23.55 4.55 -6.30
N ASP A 155 -22.57 4.11 -7.08
CA ASP A 155 -22.73 3.06 -8.08
C ASP A 155 -21.58 2.06 -7.97
N LEU A 156 -21.93 0.79 -7.67
CA LEU A 156 -20.98 -0.30 -7.52
C LEU A 156 -21.24 -1.37 -8.57
N GLN A 157 -20.28 -1.57 -9.45
CA GLN A 157 -20.22 -2.74 -10.32
C GLN A 157 -19.17 -3.71 -9.78
N MET A 158 -19.60 -4.92 -9.43
CA MET A 158 -18.69 -5.93 -8.87
C MET A 158 -18.90 -7.29 -9.54
N ASP A 159 -17.80 -7.94 -9.87
CA ASP A 159 -17.74 -9.31 -10.36
C ASP A 159 -16.81 -10.13 -9.46
N VAL A 160 -17.29 -11.24 -8.94
CA VAL A 160 -16.55 -12.12 -8.03
C VAL A 160 -16.56 -13.53 -8.58
N THR A 161 -15.39 -14.05 -8.90
CA THR A 161 -15.23 -15.37 -9.52
C THR A 161 -14.19 -16.24 -8.78
N GLY A 162 -14.20 -17.55 -9.04
CA GLY A 162 -13.11 -18.47 -8.70
C GLY A 162 -12.78 -18.60 -7.22
N LYS A 163 -13.71 -18.95 -6.35
CA LYS A 163 -13.52 -19.16 -4.89
C LYS A 163 -13.00 -17.93 -4.12
N SER A 164 -13.23 -16.72 -4.65
CA SER A 164 -12.87 -15.49 -3.96
C SER A 164 -13.81 -15.21 -2.80
N VAL A 165 -13.29 -14.59 -1.74
CA VAL A 165 -14.03 -14.19 -0.54
C VAL A 165 -13.96 -12.68 -0.42
N VAL A 166 -15.11 -12.02 -0.41
CA VAL A 166 -15.19 -10.56 -0.34
C VAL A 166 -16.05 -10.16 0.83
N VAL A 167 -15.49 -9.41 1.75
CA VAL A 167 -16.17 -8.83 2.91
C VAL A 167 -16.28 -7.33 2.69
N LEU A 168 -17.50 -6.85 2.43
CA LEU A 168 -17.75 -5.44 2.21
C LEU A 168 -18.62 -4.86 3.33
N THR A 169 -18.16 -3.71 3.86
CA THR A 169 -19.00 -2.84 4.68
C THR A 169 -19.45 -1.68 3.79
N LEU A 170 -20.77 -1.57 3.55
CA LEU A 170 -21.32 -0.50 2.71
C LEU A 170 -21.88 0.61 3.59
N SER A 171 -21.41 1.82 3.40
CA SER A 171 -22.03 3.04 3.92
C SER A 171 -22.94 3.58 2.81
N LEU A 172 -24.23 3.36 2.92
CA LEU A 172 -25.21 3.81 1.94
C LEU A 172 -25.76 5.17 2.40
N ILE A 173 -25.22 6.26 1.86
CA ILE A 173 -25.72 7.60 2.15
C ILE A 173 -27.01 7.91 1.35
N HIS A 174 -27.25 7.22 0.22
CA HIS A 174 -28.49 7.36 -0.56
C HIS A 174 -28.91 6.04 -1.18
N ILE A 175 -29.95 5.42 -0.61
CA ILE A 175 -30.73 4.40 -1.33
C ILE A 175 -31.81 5.15 -2.14
N SER A 176 -31.54 5.43 -3.40
CA SER A 176 -32.58 5.73 -4.37
C SER A 176 -32.83 4.45 -5.16
N GLU A 177 -33.92 3.76 -4.79
CA GLU A 177 -34.54 2.61 -5.42
C GLU A 177 -33.96 1.20 -5.15
N PRO A 178 -34.86 0.22 -4.93
CA PRO A 178 -34.49 -1.18 -4.71
C PRO A 178 -34.04 -1.82 -6.02
N THR A 179 -32.78 -2.23 -6.09
CA THR A 179 -32.27 -3.07 -7.17
C THR A 179 -33.09 -4.38 -7.23
N ARG A 180 -33.91 -4.56 -8.26
CA ARG A 180 -34.62 -5.79 -8.53
C ARG A 180 -33.62 -6.92 -8.77
N LEU A 181 -33.44 -7.79 -7.79
CA LEU A 181 -32.77 -9.06 -7.97
C LEU A 181 -33.53 -9.88 -9.00
N ARG A 182 -33.01 -10.05 -10.21
CA ARG A 182 -33.51 -11.06 -11.15
C ARG A 182 -33.11 -12.43 -10.61
N ARG A 183 -34.10 -13.19 -10.16
CA ARG A 183 -33.96 -14.61 -9.92
C ARG A 183 -33.66 -15.28 -11.26
N ILE A 184 -32.50 -15.88 -11.40
CA ILE A 184 -32.19 -16.80 -12.50
C ILE A 184 -32.69 -18.17 -12.05
N SER A 185 -33.68 -18.69 -12.76
CA SER A 185 -34.18 -20.06 -12.62
C SER A 185 -33.31 -21.01 -13.40
#